data_7f9f7bf5e122331065513133a6f19dd5
#
_entry.id   7f9f7bf5e122331065513133a6f19dd5
#
_cell.length_a   1.000
_cell.length_b   1.000
_cell.length_c   1.000
_cell.angle_alpha   90.00
_cell.angle_beta   90.00
_cell.angle_gamma   90.00
#
_symmetry.space_group_name_H-M   'P 1'
#
loop_
_entity.id
_entity.type
_entity.pdbx_description
1 polymer ?
#
loop_
_entity_poly.entity_id
_entity_poly.type
_entity_poly.pdbx_seq_one_letter_code
_entity_poly.pdbx_strand_id
1 'polypeptide(L)'
;MSKILPVAFFFALLTAGHSGAQDSVRTPQPSRPAKARPTPALAATETKEGPITTEIYADEASFDTEKRIGIFTGHVRVFDPRFNIQSDKLTAYIHKDEGEGLEKAVAEGHVGVVREKPGEKGKPPSKAIGLSEKAVYTSSDGNVVLTGSPRVQQGLDTHVATSPDTVMILNPDGRLTTHGPSRTEIRQEKKEGASPGPGESSSARSATPTPTP
;
A
#
# COMPACT_ATOMS: atom_id res chain seq x y z
N MET A 1 47.82 15.96 21.46
CA MET A 1 48.85 14.91 21.35
C MET A 1 48.20 13.67 20.71
N SER A 2 48.62 13.44 19.50
CA SER A 2 48.15 12.36 18.59
C SER A 2 48.48 10.96 19.11
N LYS A 3 47.65 9.97 18.81
CA LYS A 3 48.14 8.63 18.51
C LYS A 3 47.20 7.96 17.50
N ILE A 4 47.65 7.94 16.27
CA ILE A 4 47.13 7.15 15.15
C ILE A 4 47.81 5.78 15.24
N LEU A 5 47.06 4.69 15.14
CA LEU A 5 47.58 3.33 14.94
C LEU A 5 47.09 2.81 13.58
N PRO A 6 47.96 2.31 12.71
CA PRO A 6 47.56 1.69 11.46
C PRO A 6 47.34 0.18 11.64
N VAL A 7 46.27 -0.35 11.05
CA VAL A 7 46.02 -1.81 10.93
C VAL A 7 46.49 -2.24 9.54
N ALA A 8 47.38 -3.22 9.54
CA ALA A 8 48.08 -3.79 8.40
C ALA A 8 47.16 -4.72 7.58
N PHE A 9 47.31 -4.59 6.27
CA PHE A 9 46.83 -5.51 5.24
C PHE A 9 47.65 -6.82 5.28
N PHE A 10 46.96 -7.97 5.29
CA PHE A 10 47.55 -9.25 4.98
C PHE A 10 46.98 -9.79 3.67
N PHE A 11 47.80 -9.79 2.67
CA PHE A 11 47.63 -10.45 1.40
C PHE A 11 48.13 -11.90 1.54
N ALA A 12 47.33 -12.88 1.21
CA ALA A 12 47.77 -14.26 1.02
C ALA A 12 47.36 -14.76 -0.35
N LEU A 13 48.37 -14.94 -1.16
CA LEU A 13 48.41 -15.52 -2.50
C LEU A 13 48.69 -17.00 -2.36
N LEU A 14 47.93 -17.91 -2.97
CA LEU A 14 48.37 -19.29 -3.30
C LEU A 14 47.55 -19.84 -4.48
N THR A 15 48.11 -19.88 -5.63
CA THR A 15 48.73 -20.92 -6.51
C THR A 15 47.86 -22.08 -6.99
N ALA A 16 47.99 -22.20 -8.30
CA ALA A 16 47.42 -23.17 -9.22
C ALA A 16 47.89 -24.65 -9.03
N GLY A 17 47.09 -25.58 -9.51
CA GLY A 17 47.44 -26.99 -9.70
C GLY A 17 46.36 -27.68 -10.53
N HIS A 18 46.56 -27.87 -11.76
CA HIS A 18 46.86 -28.96 -12.68
C HIS A 18 45.79 -30.06 -12.80
N SER A 19 45.26 -30.14 -14.00
CA SER A 19 45.02 -31.27 -14.95
C SER A 19 44.84 -32.69 -14.41
N GLY A 20 43.75 -33.35 -14.88
CA GLY A 20 43.60 -34.77 -14.90
C GLY A 20 42.38 -35.17 -15.72
N ALA A 21 42.53 -35.30 -17.04
CA ALA A 21 41.57 -35.97 -17.91
C ALA A 21 41.65 -37.48 -17.64
N GLN A 22 40.52 -38.10 -17.32
CA GLN A 22 40.33 -39.55 -17.47
C GLN A 22 39.01 -39.83 -18.16
N ASP A 23 39.20 -40.28 -19.37
CA ASP A 23 38.26 -40.96 -20.24
C ASP A 23 37.77 -42.24 -19.55
N SER A 24 36.47 -42.41 -19.31
CA SER A 24 35.88 -43.64 -18.82
C SER A 24 34.66 -43.99 -19.64
N VAL A 25 34.86 -45.03 -20.40
CA VAL A 25 33.94 -45.82 -21.21
C VAL A 25 32.58 -45.97 -20.52
N ARG A 26 31.51 -45.53 -21.19
CA ARG A 26 30.11 -45.74 -20.79
C ARG A 26 29.66 -47.13 -21.24
N THR A 27 29.42 -48.00 -20.27
CA THR A 27 28.65 -49.24 -20.41
C THR A 27 27.15 -48.87 -20.33
N PRO A 28 26.26 -49.38 -21.21
CA PRO A 28 24.84 -49.07 -21.11
C PRO A 28 24.21 -49.91 -19.99
N GLN A 29 23.66 -49.22 -18.98
CA GLN A 29 22.89 -49.83 -17.91
C GLN A 29 21.38 -49.83 -18.28
N PRO A 30 20.65 -50.97 -18.06
CA PRO A 30 19.26 -51.09 -18.46
C PRO A 30 18.35 -50.13 -17.62
N SER A 31 17.41 -49.57 -18.33
CA SER A 31 16.39 -48.60 -17.85
C SER A 31 15.54 -49.18 -16.72
N ARG A 32 15.67 -48.62 -15.55
CA ARG A 32 14.80 -48.85 -14.40
C ARG A 32 13.52 -48.03 -14.57
N PRO A 33 12.31 -48.54 -14.34
CA PRO A 33 11.08 -47.78 -14.52
C PRO A 33 11.04 -46.58 -13.57
N ALA A 34 10.75 -45.42 -14.13
CA ALA A 34 10.61 -44.15 -13.41
C ALA A 34 9.46 -44.26 -12.42
N LYS A 35 9.82 -44.30 -11.13
CA LYS A 35 8.90 -44.10 -10.02
C LYS A 35 8.35 -42.70 -10.12
N ALA A 36 7.04 -42.54 -10.28
CA ALA A 36 6.33 -41.28 -10.36
C ALA A 36 6.76 -40.39 -9.19
N ARG A 37 7.33 -39.23 -9.54
CA ARG A 37 7.68 -38.16 -8.62
C ARG A 37 6.37 -37.61 -8.08
N PRO A 38 6.13 -37.57 -6.76
CA PRO A 38 4.94 -36.91 -6.23
C PRO A 38 5.02 -35.43 -6.61
N THR A 39 4.02 -34.94 -7.32
CA THR A 39 3.78 -33.52 -7.57
C THR A 39 3.73 -32.87 -6.20
N PRO A 40 4.51 -31.79 -5.92
CA PRO A 40 4.32 -31.04 -4.72
C PRO A 40 2.90 -30.47 -4.76
N ALA A 41 2.02 -30.97 -3.89
CA ALA A 41 0.80 -30.26 -3.57
C ALA A 41 1.22 -28.84 -3.22
N LEU A 42 0.65 -27.85 -3.90
CA LEU A 42 0.71 -26.45 -3.48
C LEU A 42 0.19 -26.44 -2.04
N ALA A 43 1.12 -26.48 -1.08
CA ALA A 43 0.82 -26.16 0.29
C ALA A 43 0.20 -24.76 0.25
N ALA A 44 -1.06 -24.69 0.64
CA ALA A 44 -1.69 -23.42 0.96
C ALA A 44 -0.70 -22.69 1.86
N THR A 45 -0.17 -21.57 1.40
CA THR A 45 0.68 -20.71 2.19
C THR A 45 -0.19 -20.20 3.31
N GLU A 46 -0.14 -20.86 4.46
CA GLU A 46 -0.58 -20.27 5.70
C GLU A 46 0.22 -18.97 5.81
N THR A 47 -0.47 -17.85 5.70
CA THR A 47 0.10 -16.53 5.97
C THR A 47 0.50 -16.57 7.45
N LYS A 48 1.74 -16.95 7.76
CA LYS A 48 2.33 -16.73 9.07
C LYS A 48 2.30 -15.23 9.26
N GLU A 49 1.43 -14.76 10.13
CA GLU A 49 1.48 -13.41 10.65
C GLU A 49 2.84 -13.25 11.37
N GLY A 50 3.82 -12.77 10.61
CA GLY A 50 5.11 -12.37 11.15
C GLY A 50 4.97 -11.04 11.90
N PRO A 51 6.00 -10.60 12.64
CA PRO A 51 5.98 -9.30 13.30
C PRO A 51 5.73 -8.20 12.26
N ILE A 52 4.82 -7.28 12.58
CA ILE A 52 4.53 -6.11 11.75
C ILE A 52 5.76 -5.19 11.82
N THR A 53 6.33 -4.87 10.68
CA THR A 53 7.46 -3.93 10.57
C THR A 53 6.97 -2.63 9.96
N THR A 54 7.21 -1.51 10.65
CA THR A 54 7.00 -0.16 10.15
C THR A 54 8.37 0.44 9.81
N GLU A 55 8.56 0.84 8.56
CA GLU A 55 9.79 1.50 8.09
C GLU A 55 9.53 3.00 7.94
N ILE A 56 10.46 3.84 8.44
CA ILE A 56 10.37 5.30 8.37
C ILE A 56 11.65 5.84 7.74
N TYR A 57 11.50 6.61 6.66
CA TYR A 57 12.56 7.32 5.97
C TYR A 57 12.36 8.81 6.19
N ALA A 58 13.42 9.55 6.47
CA ALA A 58 13.43 11.00 6.68
C ALA A 58 14.83 11.58 6.45
N ASP A 59 14.94 12.89 6.26
CA ASP A 59 16.24 13.56 6.16
C ASP A 59 16.92 13.64 7.54
N GLU A 60 16.13 13.84 8.61
CA GLU A 60 16.60 13.92 9.99
C GLU A 60 15.70 13.11 10.93
N ALA A 61 16.31 12.52 11.94
CA ALA A 61 15.59 11.78 12.99
C ALA A 61 16.19 12.04 14.37
N SER A 62 15.32 12.19 15.36
CA SER A 62 15.70 12.26 16.78
C SER A 62 14.81 11.34 17.60
N PHE A 63 15.40 10.74 18.65
CA PHE A 63 14.70 9.79 19.52
C PHE A 63 14.86 10.21 20.98
N ASP A 64 13.73 10.30 21.68
CA ASP A 64 13.67 10.43 23.14
C ASP A 64 13.24 9.08 23.72
N THR A 65 14.20 8.33 24.26
CA THR A 65 13.95 6.99 24.78
C THR A 65 13.16 7.00 26.10
N GLU A 66 13.25 8.07 26.90
CA GLU A 66 12.48 8.19 28.14
C GLU A 66 11.00 8.43 27.84
N LYS A 67 10.72 9.31 26.88
CA LYS A 67 9.35 9.60 26.43
C LYS A 67 8.84 8.61 25.39
N ARG A 68 9.73 7.78 24.82
CA ARG A 68 9.44 6.85 23.73
C ARG A 68 8.85 7.54 22.50
N ILE A 69 9.46 8.63 22.13
CA ILE A 69 9.04 9.45 20.99
C ILE A 69 10.16 9.49 19.97
N GLY A 70 9.82 9.20 18.70
CA GLY A 70 10.65 9.47 17.54
C GLY A 70 10.11 10.69 16.81
N ILE A 71 10.98 11.65 16.46
CA ILE A 71 10.64 12.80 15.62
C ILE A 71 11.47 12.70 14.35
N PHE A 72 10.80 12.74 13.21
CA PHE A 72 11.36 12.63 11.88
C PHE A 72 10.98 13.89 11.10
N THR A 73 11.93 14.49 10.40
CA THR A 73 11.73 15.72 9.62
C THR A 73 12.39 15.64 8.25
N GLY A 74 11.77 16.31 7.28
CA GLY A 74 12.22 16.35 5.88
C GLY A 74 11.86 15.10 5.09
N HIS A 75 11.04 15.27 4.05
CA HIS A 75 10.64 14.23 3.08
C HIS A 75 10.25 12.88 3.73
N VAL A 76 9.51 12.95 4.84
CA VAL A 76 9.18 11.76 5.61
C VAL A 76 8.32 10.80 4.79
N ARG A 77 8.68 9.52 4.81
CA ARG A 77 7.91 8.41 4.21
C ARG A 77 7.82 7.27 5.20
N VAL A 78 6.61 6.80 5.45
CA VAL A 78 6.31 5.66 6.32
C VAL A 78 5.73 4.55 5.46
N PHE A 79 6.30 3.36 5.58
CA PHE A 79 5.81 2.13 4.97
C PHE A 79 5.39 1.17 6.08
N ASP A 80 4.10 0.88 6.14
CA ASP A 80 3.48 -0.04 7.09
C ASP A 80 2.50 -0.93 6.32
N PRO A 81 2.35 -2.20 6.63
CA PRO A 81 1.39 -3.08 5.93
C PRO A 81 -0.06 -2.58 5.95
N ARG A 82 -0.41 -1.73 6.89
CA ARG A 82 -1.76 -1.18 7.08
C ARG A 82 -1.98 0.13 6.34
N PHE A 83 -0.90 0.91 6.10
CA PHE A 83 -0.95 2.21 5.44
C PHE A 83 0.44 2.68 5.01
N ASN A 84 0.48 3.59 4.05
CA ASN A 84 1.67 4.36 3.73
C ASN A 84 1.38 5.85 3.99
N ILE A 85 2.34 6.57 4.57
CA ILE A 85 2.21 8.01 4.86
C ILE A 85 3.42 8.74 4.28
N GLN A 86 3.19 9.92 3.72
CA GLN A 86 4.21 10.93 3.44
C GLN A 86 3.86 12.23 4.16
N SER A 87 4.87 12.99 4.60
CA SER A 87 4.69 14.27 5.29
C SER A 87 6.01 15.06 5.37
N ASP A 88 5.95 16.31 5.82
CA ASP A 88 7.16 17.08 6.10
C ASP A 88 7.74 16.72 7.47
N LYS A 89 6.87 16.34 8.41
CA LYS A 89 7.23 15.94 9.77
C LYS A 89 6.37 14.79 10.25
N LEU A 90 6.97 13.87 11.00
CA LEU A 90 6.29 12.79 11.69
C LEU A 90 6.74 12.73 13.15
N THR A 91 5.78 12.61 14.07
CA THR A 91 6.04 12.24 15.46
C THR A 91 5.46 10.88 15.73
N ALA A 92 6.32 9.90 16.01
CA ALA A 92 5.95 8.52 16.33
C ALA A 92 6.02 8.30 17.85
N TYR A 93 4.95 7.78 18.42
CA TYR A 93 4.84 7.38 19.82
C TYR A 93 4.89 5.85 19.88
N ILE A 94 5.80 5.33 20.69
CA ILE A 94 6.03 3.90 20.83
C ILE A 94 5.37 3.41 22.12
N HIS A 95 4.69 2.28 22.05
CA HIS A 95 4.08 1.63 23.21
C HIS A 95 5.07 1.42 24.34
N LYS A 96 4.58 1.44 25.58
CA LYS A 96 5.39 1.17 26.77
C LYS A 96 5.74 -0.30 26.91
N ASP A 97 4.86 -1.16 26.44
CA ASP A 97 5.02 -2.61 26.53
C ASP A 97 5.91 -3.11 25.37
N GLU A 98 6.87 -3.98 25.73
CA GLU A 98 7.81 -4.51 24.74
C GLU A 98 7.06 -5.35 23.70
N GLY A 99 7.33 -5.09 22.42
CA GLY A 99 6.74 -5.83 21.30
C GLY A 99 5.44 -5.24 20.72
N GLU A 100 4.81 -4.26 21.38
CA GLU A 100 3.58 -3.63 20.84
C GLU A 100 3.81 -2.60 19.72
N GLY A 101 5.04 -2.11 19.55
CA GLY A 101 5.43 -1.26 18.44
C GLY A 101 4.84 0.16 18.47
N LEU A 102 4.30 0.62 17.34
CA LEU A 102 3.79 1.98 17.17
C LEU A 102 2.42 2.15 17.84
N GLU A 103 2.31 3.03 18.84
CA GLU A 103 1.06 3.41 19.52
C GLU A 103 0.28 4.44 18.69
N LYS A 104 0.97 5.50 18.28
CA LYS A 104 0.37 6.64 17.58
C LYS A 104 1.39 7.27 16.65
N ALA A 105 0.94 7.76 15.51
CA ALA A 105 1.74 8.57 14.60
C ALA A 105 1.02 9.87 14.29
N VAL A 106 1.72 11.00 14.37
CA VAL A 106 1.23 12.33 13.99
C VAL A 106 2.07 12.84 12.83
N ALA A 107 1.47 12.93 11.66
CA ALA A 107 2.07 13.47 10.44
C ALA A 107 1.58 14.91 10.24
N GLU A 108 2.48 15.80 9.88
CA GLU A 108 2.23 17.24 9.69
C GLU A 108 2.93 17.76 8.45
N GLY A 109 2.26 18.65 7.73
CA GLY A 109 2.73 19.28 6.49
C GLY A 109 2.64 18.35 5.28
N HIS A 110 1.92 18.80 4.23
CA HIS A 110 1.75 18.11 2.95
C HIS A 110 1.46 16.60 3.08
N VAL A 111 0.56 16.25 4.01
CA VAL A 111 0.31 14.87 4.35
C VAL A 111 -0.42 14.16 3.22
N GLY A 112 0.14 13.03 2.79
CA GLY A 112 -0.48 12.04 1.92
C GLY A 112 -0.57 10.69 2.62
N VAL A 113 -1.76 10.09 2.65
CA VAL A 113 -2.01 8.77 3.22
C VAL A 113 -2.56 7.86 2.14
N VAL A 114 -1.98 6.68 2.03
CA VAL A 114 -2.51 5.61 1.17
C VAL A 114 -2.86 4.43 2.05
N ARG A 115 -4.10 3.95 1.93
CA ARG A 115 -4.58 2.74 2.57
C ARG A 115 -5.13 1.79 1.52
N GLU A 116 -4.69 0.54 1.57
CA GLU A 116 -5.18 -0.50 0.69
C GLU A 116 -5.92 -1.55 1.52
N LYS A 117 -7.13 -1.92 1.08
CA LYS A 117 -7.88 -3.04 1.63
C LYS A 117 -7.76 -4.20 0.64
N PRO A 118 -7.31 -5.38 1.07
CA PRO A 118 -7.31 -6.56 0.23
C PRO A 118 -8.69 -6.82 -0.35
N GLY A 119 -8.75 -7.23 -1.60
CA GLY A 119 -10.02 -7.60 -2.24
C GLY A 119 -10.65 -8.82 -1.55
N GLU A 120 -11.94 -8.77 -1.30
CA GLU A 120 -12.73 -9.95 -0.95
C GLU A 120 -12.83 -10.88 -2.16
N LYS A 121 -13.12 -12.19 -1.94
CA LYS A 121 -13.20 -13.18 -3.03
C LYS A 121 -13.99 -12.64 -4.23
N GLY A 122 -13.31 -12.45 -5.36
CA GLY A 122 -13.90 -11.98 -6.61
C GLY A 122 -14.01 -10.45 -6.77
N LYS A 123 -13.52 -9.66 -5.81
CA LYS A 123 -13.44 -8.19 -5.92
C LYS A 123 -11.99 -7.73 -5.97
N PRO A 124 -11.64 -6.72 -6.77
CA PRO A 124 -10.31 -6.13 -6.74
C PRO A 124 -10.04 -5.45 -5.38
N PRO A 125 -8.75 -5.31 -4.99
CA PRO A 125 -8.39 -4.52 -3.81
C PRO A 125 -8.89 -3.09 -3.96
N SER A 126 -9.39 -2.51 -2.87
CA SER A 126 -9.80 -1.11 -2.83
C SER A 126 -8.69 -0.26 -2.24
N LYS A 127 -8.50 0.92 -2.83
CA LYS A 127 -7.50 1.89 -2.42
C LYS A 127 -8.16 3.20 -2.04
N ALA A 128 -7.78 3.73 -0.86
CA ALA A 128 -8.13 5.07 -0.42
C ALA A 128 -6.85 5.92 -0.38
N ILE A 129 -6.93 7.14 -0.92
CA ILE A 129 -5.86 8.13 -0.92
C ILE A 129 -6.39 9.36 -0.21
N GLY A 130 -5.79 9.71 0.93
CA GLY A 130 -6.10 10.91 1.71
C GLY A 130 -5.00 11.95 1.55
N LEU A 131 -5.38 13.22 1.40
CA LEU A 131 -4.49 14.38 1.42
C LEU A 131 -5.00 15.33 2.49
N SER A 132 -4.09 15.94 3.29
CA SER A 132 -4.45 16.86 4.36
C SER A 132 -3.22 17.64 4.85
N GLU A 133 -3.41 18.60 5.75
CA GLU A 133 -2.28 19.26 6.42
C GLU A 133 -1.78 18.44 7.61
N LYS A 134 -2.66 17.64 8.23
CA LYS A 134 -2.33 16.80 9.37
C LYS A 134 -3.07 15.47 9.32
N ALA A 135 -2.37 14.40 9.67
CA ALA A 135 -2.96 13.09 9.89
C ALA A 135 -2.52 12.52 11.24
N VAL A 136 -3.43 11.82 11.89
CA VAL A 136 -3.18 11.11 13.15
C VAL A 136 -3.61 9.66 12.98
N TYR A 137 -2.66 8.75 13.07
CA TYR A 137 -2.90 7.31 13.17
C TYR A 137 -2.90 6.89 14.63
N THR A 138 -3.80 6.01 15.03
CA THR A 138 -3.86 5.40 16.36
C THR A 138 -3.96 3.88 16.21
N SER A 139 -3.11 3.15 16.91
CA SER A 139 -3.05 1.67 16.77
C SER A 139 -4.23 0.96 17.41
N SER A 140 -4.81 1.51 18.48
CA SER A 140 -5.91 0.89 19.23
C SER A 140 -7.19 0.67 18.41
N ASP A 141 -7.47 1.56 17.46
CA ASP A 141 -8.64 1.49 16.57
C ASP A 141 -8.25 1.38 15.09
N GLY A 142 -6.96 1.54 14.77
CA GLY A 142 -6.42 1.50 13.42
C GLY A 142 -6.88 2.65 12.52
N ASN A 143 -7.51 3.68 13.07
CA ASN A 143 -8.02 4.80 12.31
C ASN A 143 -6.92 5.77 11.88
N VAL A 144 -7.14 6.45 10.74
CA VAL A 144 -6.37 7.62 10.34
C VAL A 144 -7.32 8.81 10.27
N VAL A 145 -7.10 9.77 11.15
CA VAL A 145 -7.87 11.02 11.23
C VAL A 145 -7.14 12.10 10.44
N LEU A 146 -7.81 12.66 9.43
CA LEU A 146 -7.30 13.71 8.54
C LEU A 146 -7.94 15.05 8.90
N THR A 147 -7.12 16.09 9.07
CA THR A 147 -7.54 17.46 9.41
C THR A 147 -6.77 18.50 8.58
N GLY A 148 -7.28 19.74 8.52
CA GLY A 148 -6.70 20.79 7.70
C GLY A 148 -7.05 20.59 6.23
N SER A 149 -8.30 20.90 5.88
CA SER A 149 -8.83 20.82 4.52
C SER A 149 -8.66 19.43 3.85
N PRO A 150 -9.07 18.34 4.50
CA PRO A 150 -8.85 17.01 3.98
C PRO A 150 -9.57 16.74 2.66
N ARG A 151 -8.93 15.94 1.83
CA ARG A 151 -9.50 15.37 0.60
C ARG A 151 -9.21 13.88 0.57
N VAL A 152 -10.22 13.06 0.26
CA VAL A 152 -10.07 11.61 0.14
C VAL A 152 -10.61 11.14 -1.18
N GLN A 153 -9.84 10.32 -1.88
CA GLN A 153 -10.27 9.58 -3.07
C GLN A 153 -10.39 8.09 -2.73
N GLN A 154 -11.55 7.51 -3.05
CA GLN A 154 -11.82 6.06 -2.94
C GLN A 154 -12.29 5.52 -4.29
N GLY A 155 -11.44 4.77 -4.96
CA GLY A 155 -11.73 4.35 -6.33
C GLY A 155 -11.92 5.58 -7.25
N LEU A 156 -13.11 5.72 -7.83
CA LEU A 156 -13.47 6.86 -8.69
C LEU A 156 -14.09 8.03 -7.90
N ASP A 157 -14.53 7.80 -6.68
CA ASP A 157 -15.23 8.80 -5.87
C ASP A 157 -14.23 9.71 -5.14
N THR A 158 -14.62 10.97 -5.00
CA THR A 158 -13.79 11.98 -4.34
C THR A 158 -14.62 12.73 -3.29
N HIS A 159 -14.07 12.82 -2.08
CA HIS A 159 -14.64 13.57 -0.95
C HIS A 159 -13.71 14.74 -0.63
N VAL A 160 -14.24 15.95 -0.58
CA VAL A 160 -13.47 17.18 -0.37
C VAL A 160 -14.09 17.98 0.77
N ALA A 161 -13.28 18.32 1.78
CA ALA A 161 -13.69 19.26 2.80
C ALA A 161 -13.97 20.62 2.17
N THR A 162 -15.07 21.28 2.61
CA THR A 162 -15.41 22.65 2.20
C THR A 162 -15.23 23.66 3.34
N SER A 163 -14.75 23.18 4.49
CA SER A 163 -14.31 23.96 5.64
C SER A 163 -12.99 23.42 6.18
N PRO A 164 -12.07 24.26 6.68
CA PRO A 164 -10.82 23.79 7.32
C PRO A 164 -11.07 22.97 8.59
N ASP A 165 -12.22 23.15 9.26
CA ASP A 165 -12.62 22.42 10.47
C ASP A 165 -13.19 21.03 10.18
N THR A 166 -13.37 20.68 8.90
CA THR A 166 -13.86 19.35 8.52
C THR A 166 -12.82 18.29 8.87
N VAL A 167 -13.29 17.21 9.49
CA VAL A 167 -12.48 16.05 9.84
C VAL A 167 -12.94 14.87 9.00
N MET A 168 -11.98 14.14 8.42
CA MET A 168 -12.24 12.89 7.71
C MET A 168 -11.50 11.73 8.38
N ILE A 169 -12.18 10.61 8.59
CA ILE A 169 -11.64 9.43 9.28
C ILE A 169 -11.64 8.26 8.30
N LEU A 170 -10.44 7.76 8.01
CA LEU A 170 -10.23 6.52 7.26
C LEU A 170 -10.14 5.35 8.22
N ASN A 171 -11.15 4.50 8.25
CA ASN A 171 -11.19 3.32 9.08
C ASN A 171 -10.40 2.15 8.44
N PRO A 172 -9.93 1.17 9.24
CA PRO A 172 -9.17 0.02 8.73
C PRO A 172 -10.00 -0.88 7.79
N ASP A 173 -11.32 -0.88 7.92
CA ASP A 173 -12.25 -1.60 7.05
C ASP A 173 -12.49 -0.93 5.68
N GLY A 174 -11.83 0.22 5.43
CA GLY A 174 -11.97 1.00 4.20
C GLY A 174 -13.17 1.95 4.21
N ARG A 175 -13.86 2.13 5.34
CA ARG A 175 -14.93 3.12 5.49
C ARG A 175 -14.34 4.51 5.66
N LEU A 176 -14.96 5.51 5.01
CA LEU A 176 -14.71 6.93 5.24
C LEU A 176 -15.86 7.52 6.05
N THR A 177 -15.53 8.19 7.14
CA THR A 177 -16.48 9.00 7.93
C THR A 177 -16.06 10.47 7.84
N THR A 178 -17.01 11.36 7.58
CA THR A 178 -16.76 12.82 7.49
C THR A 178 -17.58 13.53 8.53
N HIS A 179 -16.94 14.42 9.28
CA HIS A 179 -17.55 15.33 10.23
C HIS A 179 -17.28 16.76 9.78
N GLY A 180 -18.32 17.51 9.48
CA GLY A 180 -18.26 18.88 8.96
C GLY A 180 -18.65 19.01 7.49
N PRO A 181 -18.67 20.25 6.97
CA PRO A 181 -19.08 20.54 5.60
C PRO A 181 -18.16 19.89 4.58
N SER A 182 -18.73 19.15 3.64
CA SER A 182 -17.98 18.45 2.61
C SER A 182 -18.75 18.34 1.30
N ARG A 183 -18.04 18.13 0.19
CA ARG A 183 -18.56 17.84 -1.14
C ARG A 183 -18.08 16.46 -1.56
N THR A 184 -19.02 15.65 -2.04
CA THR A 184 -18.71 14.32 -2.60
C THR A 184 -19.01 14.31 -4.10
N GLU A 185 -18.06 13.88 -4.90
CA GLU A 185 -18.19 13.60 -6.33
C GLU A 185 -18.20 12.09 -6.53
N ILE A 186 -19.30 11.55 -7.05
CA ILE A 186 -19.43 10.14 -7.41
C ILE A 186 -19.27 10.04 -8.92
N ARG A 187 -18.30 9.24 -9.39
CA ARG A 187 -18.06 9.01 -10.79
C ARG A 187 -18.43 7.58 -11.16
N GLN A 188 -19.15 7.43 -12.25
CA GLN A 188 -19.51 6.14 -12.82
C GLN A 188 -18.80 5.95 -14.16
N GLU A 189 -18.22 4.79 -14.39
CA GLU A 189 -17.73 4.41 -15.72
C GLU A 189 -18.95 4.19 -16.61
N LYS A 190 -19.01 4.91 -17.74
CA LYS A 190 -19.98 4.63 -18.78
C LYS A 190 -19.61 3.27 -19.39
N LYS A 191 -20.44 2.25 -19.19
CA LYS A 191 -20.32 0.99 -19.94
C LYS A 191 -20.42 1.32 -21.43
N GLU A 192 -19.34 1.41 -22.13
CA GLU A 192 -19.32 1.30 -23.60
C GLU A 192 -19.66 -0.15 -23.95
N GLY A 193 -20.90 -0.38 -24.40
CA GLY A 193 -21.31 -1.73 -24.83
C GLY A 193 -22.79 -1.96 -24.82
N ALA A 194 -23.57 -1.00 -25.38
CA ALA A 194 -24.83 -1.33 -26.03
C ALA A 194 -24.93 -0.46 -27.30
N SER A 195 -24.26 -0.91 -28.34
CA SER A 195 -24.59 -0.45 -29.70
C SER A 195 -26.07 -0.75 -29.91
N PRO A 196 -26.93 0.24 -30.23
CA PRO A 196 -28.28 -0.07 -30.66
C PRO A 196 -28.16 -0.86 -31.97
N GLY A 197 -28.57 -2.13 -31.94
CA GLY A 197 -28.69 -2.95 -33.14
C GLY A 197 -29.52 -2.20 -34.22
N PRO A 198 -29.16 -2.30 -35.52
CA PRO A 198 -29.94 -1.71 -36.61
C PRO A 198 -31.18 -2.59 -36.80
N GLY A 199 -32.36 -2.07 -36.41
CA GLY A 199 -33.61 -2.76 -36.72
C GLY A 199 -34.78 -2.32 -35.86
N GLU A 200 -35.42 -1.26 -36.27
CA GLU A 200 -36.86 -1.26 -36.53
C GLU A 200 -37.30 0.13 -36.94
N SER A 201 -37.35 0.26 -38.28
CA SER A 201 -38.03 1.35 -38.95
C SER A 201 -39.50 1.14 -38.77
N SER A 202 -40.13 1.75 -37.74
CA SER A 202 -41.60 1.82 -37.61
C SER A 202 -42.09 3.06 -38.29
N SER A 203 -42.76 2.84 -39.43
CA SER A 203 -43.55 3.79 -40.21
C SER A 203 -44.46 4.64 -39.35
N ALA A 204 -44.17 5.91 -39.17
CA ALA A 204 -45.14 6.89 -38.67
C ALA A 204 -46.06 7.26 -39.82
N ARG A 205 -47.32 6.78 -39.75
CA ARG A 205 -48.45 7.25 -40.57
C ARG A 205 -48.72 8.71 -40.24
N SER A 206 -48.60 9.53 -41.26
CA SER A 206 -49.12 10.89 -41.28
C SER A 206 -50.63 10.88 -41.08
N ALA A 207 -51.13 11.50 -40.03
CA ALA A 207 -52.51 11.90 -39.87
C ALA A 207 -52.63 13.38 -40.25
N THR A 208 -53.30 13.62 -41.35
CA THR A 208 -53.72 14.93 -41.84
C THR A 208 -54.84 15.49 -40.95
N PRO A 209 -54.82 16.73 -40.46
CA PRO A 209 -55.99 17.34 -39.82
C PRO A 209 -56.93 17.91 -40.89
N THR A 210 -58.19 17.48 -40.82
CA THR A 210 -59.31 18.03 -41.61
C THR A 210 -59.78 19.33 -40.96
N PRO A 211 -59.98 20.43 -41.70
CA PRO A 211 -60.65 21.62 -41.16
C PRO A 211 -62.16 21.42 -41.22
N THR A 212 -62.87 21.76 -40.16
CA THR A 212 -64.35 21.85 -40.08
C THR A 212 -64.76 23.32 -40.07
N PRO A 213 -65.91 23.66 -40.66
CA PRO A 213 -66.36 25.00 -41.02
C PRO A 213 -66.73 25.90 -39.88
#